data_dd72e8213a651f4a400cf456c97174f5
#
_entry.id   dd72e8213a651f4a400cf456c97174f5
#
_cell.length_a   1.000
_cell.length_b   1.000
_cell.length_c   1.000
_cell.angle_alpha   90.00
_cell.angle_beta   90.00
_cell.angle_gamma   90.00
#
_symmetry.space_group_name_H-M   'P 1'
#
loop_
_entity.id
_entity.type
_entity.pdbx_description
1 polymer ?
#
loop_
_entity_poly.entity_id
_entity_poly.type
_entity_poly.pdbx_seq_one_letter_code
_entity_poly.pdbx_strand_id
1 'polypeptide(L)'
;MVLLETMAGKGTECGRNFDELATIMDGVENKANVGVTFDTCHALDAGYDLENDYDGVMRQLNEVIGLARVKAIHVNDSQFGLGSHKDRHANIGEGQLGIPFFTRLVNDPTMAKLPMILETKEQTSTTHRDEIALLRGLVD
;
A
#
# COMPACT_ATOMS: atom_id res chain seq x y z
N MET A 1 17.10 6.68 6.46
CA MET A 1 16.52 5.36 6.15
C MET A 1 16.00 5.42 4.72
N VAL A 2 16.24 4.39 3.91
CA VAL A 2 15.66 4.23 2.57
C VAL A 2 14.48 3.28 2.69
N LEU A 3 13.37 3.61 2.05
CA LEU A 3 12.20 2.74 2.01
C LEU A 3 12.05 2.18 0.59
N LEU A 4 12.02 0.87 0.47
CA LEU A 4 11.66 0.18 -0.76
C LEU A 4 10.13 0.15 -0.85
N GLU A 5 9.60 0.37 -2.03
CA GLU A 5 8.16 0.38 -2.22
C GLU A 5 7.66 -0.95 -2.79
N THR A 6 6.47 -1.39 -2.35
CA THR A 6 5.76 -2.45 -3.04
C THR A 6 5.31 -1.94 -4.41
N MET A 7 5.67 -2.66 -5.48
CA MET A 7 5.44 -2.23 -6.85
C MET A 7 4.33 -3.04 -7.53
N ALA A 8 3.66 -2.43 -8.50
CA ALA A 8 2.55 -3.04 -9.22
C ALA A 8 2.94 -4.21 -10.14
N GLY A 9 4.22 -4.36 -10.45
CA GLY A 9 4.72 -5.38 -11.37
C GLY A 9 4.53 -5.01 -12.84
N LYS A 10 4.52 -3.72 -13.14
CA LYS A 10 4.40 -3.21 -14.50
C LYS A 10 5.73 -3.41 -15.27
N GLY A 11 5.65 -4.07 -16.39
CA GLY A 11 6.84 -4.32 -17.21
C GLY A 11 7.88 -5.17 -16.48
N THR A 12 9.07 -4.62 -16.26
CA THR A 12 10.22 -5.30 -15.63
C THR A 12 10.61 -4.71 -14.28
N GLU A 13 9.73 -3.97 -13.63
CA GLU A 13 10.03 -3.39 -12.32
C GLU A 13 10.20 -4.47 -11.26
N CYS A 14 11.13 -4.23 -10.32
CA CYS A 14 11.40 -5.09 -9.17
C CYS A 14 10.57 -4.62 -7.98
N GLY A 15 10.30 -5.54 -7.02
CA GLY A 15 9.53 -5.23 -5.83
C GLY A 15 8.03 -5.49 -5.97
N ARG A 16 7.62 -6.20 -7.03
CA ARG A 16 6.23 -6.60 -7.31
C ARG A 16 5.68 -7.65 -6.34
N ASN A 17 6.54 -8.32 -5.60
CA ASN A 17 6.14 -9.24 -4.56
C ASN A 17 7.03 -9.09 -3.33
N PHE A 18 6.55 -9.58 -2.19
CA PHE A 18 7.26 -9.43 -0.92
C PHE A 18 8.60 -10.15 -0.90
N ASP A 19 8.74 -11.27 -1.62
CA ASP A 19 10.00 -12.04 -1.69
C ASP A 19 11.10 -11.27 -2.44
N GLU A 20 10.75 -10.55 -3.50
CA GLU A 20 11.71 -9.67 -4.19
C GLU A 20 12.21 -8.56 -3.27
N LEU A 21 11.29 -7.91 -2.53
CA LEU A 21 11.66 -6.88 -1.54
C LEU A 21 12.55 -7.46 -0.44
N ALA A 22 12.18 -8.63 0.11
CA ALA A 22 12.98 -9.30 1.13
C ALA A 22 14.38 -9.62 0.60
N THR A 23 14.49 -10.12 -0.63
CA THR A 23 15.77 -10.41 -1.30
C THR A 23 16.64 -9.16 -1.44
N ILE A 24 16.05 -8.03 -1.88
CA ILE A 24 16.77 -6.75 -1.97
C ILE A 24 17.25 -6.29 -0.59
N MET A 25 16.37 -6.36 0.42
CA MET A 25 16.70 -5.96 1.79
C MET A 25 17.80 -6.84 2.39
N ASP A 26 17.82 -8.12 2.07
CA ASP A 26 18.84 -9.06 2.54
C ASP A 26 20.21 -8.82 1.89
N GLY A 27 20.23 -8.22 0.71
CA GLY A 27 21.47 -7.77 0.05
C GLY A 27 22.05 -6.47 0.62
N VAL A 28 21.28 -5.73 1.45
CA VAL A 28 21.78 -4.48 2.06
C VAL A 28 22.62 -4.78 3.29
N GLU A 29 23.85 -4.27 3.33
CA GLU A 29 24.79 -4.51 4.42
C GLU A 29 24.25 -3.95 5.75
N ASN A 30 23.81 -2.70 5.78
CA ASN A 30 23.20 -2.08 6.95
C ASN A 30 21.67 -2.16 6.90
N LYS A 31 21.13 -3.27 7.36
CA LYS A 31 19.69 -3.57 7.36
C LYS A 31 18.85 -2.58 8.18
N ALA A 32 19.46 -1.88 9.15
CA ALA A 32 18.75 -0.88 9.93
C ALA A 32 18.39 0.38 9.13
N ASN A 33 19.04 0.59 7.99
CA ASN A 33 18.84 1.75 7.14
C ASN A 33 17.86 1.48 5.97
N VAL A 34 17.26 0.31 5.89
CA VAL A 34 16.27 -0.05 4.87
C VAL A 34 14.98 -0.52 5.51
N GLY A 35 13.87 -0.05 4.98
CA GLY A 35 12.51 -0.47 5.35
C GLY A 35 11.63 -0.56 4.10
N VAL A 36 10.32 -0.64 4.31
CA VAL A 36 9.34 -0.76 3.23
C VAL A 36 8.29 0.34 3.35
N THR A 37 7.92 0.91 2.21
CA THR A 37 6.67 1.61 2.00
C THR A 37 5.67 0.64 1.37
N PHE A 38 4.53 0.48 1.99
CA PHE A 38 3.44 -0.35 1.47
C PHE A 38 2.48 0.52 0.67
N ASP A 39 2.41 0.32 -0.65
CA ASP A 39 1.43 0.99 -1.50
C ASP A 39 0.21 0.10 -1.71
N THR A 40 -0.97 0.62 -1.41
CA THR A 40 -2.23 -0.14 -1.46
C THR A 40 -2.71 -0.41 -2.88
N CYS A 41 -2.52 0.52 -3.80
CA CYS A 41 -2.81 0.34 -5.23
C CYS A 41 -1.86 -0.69 -5.84
N HIS A 42 -0.55 -0.52 -5.62
CA HIS A 42 0.46 -1.41 -6.18
C HIS A 42 0.31 -2.85 -5.66
N ALA A 43 0.00 -3.03 -4.39
CA ALA A 43 -0.22 -4.35 -3.82
C ALA A 43 -1.42 -5.05 -4.46
N LEU A 44 -2.56 -4.36 -4.63
CA LEU A 44 -3.71 -4.90 -5.36
C LEU A 44 -3.34 -5.25 -6.81
N ASP A 45 -2.69 -4.33 -7.50
CA ASP A 45 -2.26 -4.51 -8.88
C ASP A 45 -1.28 -5.66 -9.06
N ALA A 46 -0.43 -5.90 -8.07
CA ALA A 46 0.52 -7.03 -8.05
C ALA A 46 -0.14 -8.39 -7.75
N GLY A 47 -1.39 -8.40 -7.30
CA GLY A 47 -2.15 -9.63 -7.06
C GLY A 47 -2.40 -9.97 -5.59
N TYR A 48 -2.15 -9.04 -4.66
CA TYR A 48 -2.51 -9.19 -3.26
C TYR A 48 -3.97 -8.77 -3.03
N ASP A 49 -4.85 -9.72 -2.69
CA ASP A 49 -6.30 -9.50 -2.55
C ASP A 49 -6.63 -8.73 -1.27
N LEU A 50 -6.34 -7.43 -1.30
CA LEU A 50 -6.60 -6.54 -0.16
C LEU A 50 -8.08 -6.32 0.10
N GLU A 51 -8.93 -6.51 -0.91
CA GLU A 51 -10.38 -6.34 -0.80
C GLU A 51 -11.02 -7.49 -0.03
N ASN A 52 -10.69 -8.74 -0.38
CA ASN A 52 -11.36 -9.93 0.14
C ASN A 52 -10.54 -10.71 1.17
N ASP A 53 -9.21 -10.58 1.18
CA ASP A 53 -8.32 -11.30 2.09
C ASP A 53 -7.25 -10.40 2.73
N TYR A 54 -7.67 -9.26 3.26
CA TYR A 54 -6.77 -8.32 3.96
C TYR A 54 -5.90 -9.00 5.01
N ASP A 55 -6.48 -9.84 5.87
CA ASP A 55 -5.73 -10.52 6.93
C ASP A 55 -4.70 -11.51 6.39
N GLY A 56 -5.02 -12.21 5.30
CA GLY A 56 -4.10 -13.11 4.63
C GLY A 56 -2.91 -12.34 4.04
N VAL A 57 -3.16 -11.21 3.40
CA VAL A 57 -2.10 -10.33 2.85
C VAL A 57 -1.23 -9.77 3.97
N MET A 58 -1.82 -9.25 5.06
CA MET A 58 -1.04 -8.72 6.20
C MET A 58 -0.22 -9.82 6.90
N ARG A 59 -0.74 -11.02 7.00
CA ARG A 59 0.00 -12.18 7.51
C ARG A 59 1.19 -12.51 6.61
N GLN A 60 1.00 -12.60 5.29
CA GLN A 60 2.07 -12.85 4.34
C GLN A 60 3.14 -11.75 4.38
N LEU A 61 2.73 -10.48 4.44
CA LEU A 61 3.63 -9.34 4.59
C LEU A 61 4.48 -9.47 5.86
N ASN A 62 3.86 -9.90 6.97
CA ASN A 62 4.56 -10.11 8.24
C ASN A 62 5.54 -11.28 8.18
N GLU A 63 5.15 -12.38 7.55
CA GLU A 63 5.99 -13.60 7.45
C GLU A 63 7.22 -13.37 6.56
N VAL A 64 7.07 -12.65 5.46
CA VAL A 64 8.14 -12.46 4.46
C VAL A 64 9.02 -11.25 4.79
N ILE A 65 8.44 -10.13 5.13
CA ILE A 65 9.15 -8.85 5.37
C ILE A 65 9.26 -8.53 6.86
N GLY A 66 8.19 -8.78 7.61
CA GLY A 66 8.01 -8.32 8.98
C GLY A 66 7.34 -6.95 9.06
N LEU A 67 6.17 -6.85 9.70
CA LEU A 67 5.43 -5.58 9.82
C LEU A 67 6.24 -4.46 10.48
N ALA A 68 7.16 -4.80 11.37
CA ALA A 68 8.06 -3.81 12.00
C ALA A 68 8.98 -3.10 11.01
N ARG A 69 9.17 -3.65 9.80
CA ARG A 69 9.99 -3.05 8.74
C ARG A 69 9.17 -2.16 7.80
N VAL A 70 7.85 -2.23 7.84
CA VAL A 70 6.98 -1.28 7.14
C VAL A 70 7.01 0.05 7.90
N LYS A 71 7.34 1.13 7.23
CA LYS A 71 7.58 2.44 7.86
C LYS A 71 6.68 3.54 7.33
N ALA A 72 6.05 3.32 6.20
CA ALA A 72 5.10 4.24 5.59
C ALA A 72 4.10 3.47 4.74
N ILE A 73 2.97 4.09 4.47
CA ILE A 73 1.94 3.58 3.58
C ILE A 73 1.65 4.65 2.53
N HIS A 74 1.72 4.28 1.25
CA HIS A 74 1.07 5.05 0.20
C HIS A 74 -0.39 4.59 0.13
N VAL A 75 -1.29 5.52 0.45
CA VAL A 75 -2.74 5.23 0.54
C VAL A 75 -3.38 5.68 -0.76
N ASN A 76 -3.52 4.76 -1.69
CA ASN A 76 -4.06 5.00 -3.02
C ASN A 76 -5.12 3.95 -3.34
N ASP A 77 -6.26 4.37 -3.94
CA ASP A 77 -7.17 3.41 -4.55
C ASP A 77 -6.65 3.04 -5.95
N SER A 78 -7.15 1.97 -6.55
CA SER A 78 -6.72 1.53 -7.88
C SER A 78 -7.85 1.65 -8.90
N GLN A 79 -7.54 2.18 -10.08
CA GLN A 79 -8.48 2.20 -11.21
C GLN A 79 -8.76 0.80 -11.76
N PHE A 80 -7.87 -0.16 -11.50
CA PHE A 80 -7.94 -1.52 -12.03
C PHE A 80 -8.01 -2.56 -10.92
N GLY A 81 -8.54 -3.74 -11.25
CA GLY A 81 -8.72 -4.82 -10.29
C GLY A 81 -7.45 -5.62 -10.00
N LEU A 82 -7.62 -6.60 -9.14
CA LEU A 82 -6.60 -7.52 -8.65
C LEU A 82 -5.72 -8.09 -9.79
N GLY A 83 -4.40 -7.97 -9.62
CA GLY A 83 -3.43 -8.54 -10.56
C GLY A 83 -3.36 -7.83 -11.92
N SER A 84 -3.78 -6.58 -12.00
CA SER A 84 -3.82 -5.82 -13.25
C SER A 84 -2.45 -5.38 -13.78
N HIS A 85 -1.47 -5.17 -12.91
CA HIS A 85 -0.14 -4.65 -13.22
C HIS A 85 -0.15 -3.31 -13.98
N LYS A 86 -1.12 -2.43 -13.68
CA LYS A 86 -1.33 -1.16 -14.41
C LYS A 86 -0.70 0.06 -13.77
N ASP A 87 -0.62 0.07 -12.44
CA ASP A 87 -0.12 1.23 -11.71
C ASP A 87 -0.88 2.51 -12.11
N ARG A 88 -2.15 2.56 -11.72
CA ARG A 88 -3.02 3.71 -11.97
C ARG A 88 -3.84 4.00 -10.72
N HIS A 89 -3.42 5.04 -9.99
CA HIS A 89 -4.10 5.47 -8.79
C HIS A 89 -5.48 6.05 -9.11
N ALA A 90 -6.46 5.68 -8.31
CA ALA A 90 -7.76 6.35 -8.22
C ALA A 90 -7.84 7.13 -6.90
N ASN A 91 -8.73 8.11 -6.84
CA ASN A 91 -9.04 8.80 -5.59
C ASN A 91 -9.70 7.83 -4.60
N ILE A 92 -9.55 8.10 -3.31
CA ILE A 92 -10.00 7.20 -2.24
C ILE A 92 -11.51 6.93 -2.35
N GLY A 93 -11.85 5.66 -2.49
CA GLY A 93 -13.23 5.20 -2.64
C GLY A 93 -13.80 5.27 -4.05
N GLU A 94 -13.04 5.76 -5.03
CA GLU A 94 -13.44 5.84 -6.43
C GLU A 94 -12.85 4.70 -7.29
N GLY A 95 -12.09 3.80 -6.67
CA GLY A 95 -11.43 2.67 -7.31
C GLY A 95 -11.97 1.31 -6.87
N GLN A 96 -11.16 0.29 -7.09
CA GLN A 96 -11.51 -1.11 -6.86
C GLN A 96 -11.38 -1.54 -5.39
N LEU A 97 -10.53 -0.88 -4.60
CA LEU A 97 -10.41 -1.18 -3.16
C LEU A 97 -11.64 -0.69 -2.39
N GLY A 98 -12.07 0.52 -2.66
CA GLY A 98 -13.29 1.10 -2.08
C GLY A 98 -13.21 1.42 -0.59
N ILE A 99 -14.22 2.11 -0.10
CA ILE A 99 -14.31 2.60 1.30
C ILE A 99 -14.18 1.49 2.35
N PRO A 100 -14.75 0.27 2.19
CA PRO A 100 -14.61 -0.78 3.21
C PRO A 100 -13.16 -1.16 3.48
N PHE A 101 -12.32 -1.25 2.45
CA PHE A 101 -10.89 -1.51 2.62
C PHE A 101 -10.20 -0.38 3.39
N PHE A 102 -10.43 0.87 3.02
CA PHE A 102 -9.80 2.01 3.70
C PHE A 102 -10.26 2.15 5.15
N THR A 103 -11.54 1.87 5.43
CA THR A 103 -12.03 1.80 6.82
C THR A 103 -11.24 0.78 7.63
N ARG A 104 -11.01 -0.40 7.06
CA ARG A 104 -10.21 -1.43 7.71
C ARG A 104 -8.77 -1.00 7.93
N LEU A 105 -8.13 -0.42 6.90
CA LEU A 105 -6.72 0.02 6.94
C LEU A 105 -6.48 1.05 8.03
N VAL A 106 -7.32 2.10 8.10
CA VAL A 106 -7.13 3.21 9.07
C VAL A 106 -7.45 2.81 10.51
N ASN A 107 -8.15 1.68 10.71
CA ASN A 107 -8.45 1.11 12.03
C ASN A 107 -7.58 -0.12 12.37
N ASP A 108 -6.67 -0.54 11.48
CA ASP A 108 -5.71 -1.60 11.77
C ASP A 108 -4.73 -1.14 12.85
N PRO A 109 -4.60 -1.88 13.97
CA PRO A 109 -3.79 -1.44 15.13
C PRO A 109 -2.30 -1.27 14.84
N THR A 110 -1.80 -1.85 13.76
CA THR A 110 -0.40 -1.74 13.33
C THR A 110 -0.25 -0.67 12.26
N MET A 111 -1.06 -0.75 11.20
CA MET A 111 -0.97 0.13 10.04
C MET A 111 -1.39 1.57 10.35
N ALA A 112 -2.40 1.76 11.20
CA ALA A 112 -2.88 3.09 11.60
C ALA A 112 -1.84 3.96 12.31
N LYS A 113 -0.75 3.37 12.82
CA LYS A 113 0.35 4.09 13.48
C LYS A 113 1.41 4.61 12.52
N LEU A 114 1.36 4.19 11.26
CA LEU A 114 2.35 4.55 10.26
C LEU A 114 1.97 5.86 9.56
N PRO A 115 2.95 6.63 9.08
CA PRO A 115 2.68 7.74 8.18
C PRO A 115 1.93 7.23 6.93
N MET A 116 0.84 7.92 6.60
CA MET A 116 0.03 7.66 5.40
C MET A 116 0.17 8.82 4.44
N ILE A 117 0.48 8.52 3.19
CA ILE A 117 0.78 9.51 2.14
C ILE A 117 -0.14 9.22 0.96
N LEU A 118 -0.80 10.25 0.46
CA LEU A 118 -1.60 10.19 -0.76
C LEU A 118 -0.74 10.53 -1.96
N GLU A 119 -0.88 9.76 -3.02
CA GLU A 119 -0.30 10.03 -4.34
C GLU A 119 -1.39 10.04 -5.42
N THR A 120 -2.62 10.18 -4.98
CA THR A 120 -3.78 10.31 -5.84
C THR A 120 -3.71 11.62 -6.62
N LYS A 121 -4.36 11.64 -7.79
CA LYS A 121 -4.38 12.82 -8.62
C LYS A 121 -5.37 13.85 -8.07
N GLU A 122 -4.91 15.07 -7.81
CA GLU A 122 -5.82 16.17 -7.51
C GLU A 122 -6.71 16.48 -8.72
N GLN A 123 -7.98 16.60 -8.46
CA GLN A 123 -9.02 16.93 -9.42
C GLN A 123 -9.76 18.20 -8.97
N THR A 124 -10.46 18.86 -9.90
CA THR A 124 -11.30 20.02 -9.56
C THR A 124 -12.39 19.67 -8.55
N SER A 125 -12.87 18.42 -8.57
CA SER A 125 -13.94 17.93 -7.71
C SER A 125 -13.45 17.27 -6.41
N THR A 126 -12.18 16.82 -6.37
CA THR A 126 -11.62 16.09 -5.22
C THR A 126 -10.17 16.50 -5.03
N THR A 127 -9.86 17.04 -3.87
CA THR A 127 -8.50 17.45 -3.49
C THR A 127 -7.93 16.50 -2.46
N HIS A 128 -6.61 16.49 -2.27
CA HIS A 128 -5.97 15.73 -1.18
C HIS A 128 -6.54 16.12 0.21
N ARG A 129 -6.95 17.38 0.37
CA ARG A 129 -7.63 17.81 1.60
C ARG A 129 -8.91 17.02 1.85
N ASP A 130 -9.71 16.82 0.80
CA ASP A 130 -11.00 16.11 0.90
C ASP A 130 -10.76 14.63 1.19
N GLU A 131 -9.78 14.02 0.54
CA GLU A 131 -9.40 12.63 0.78
C GLU A 131 -8.85 12.40 2.19
N ILE A 132 -8.03 13.33 2.70
CA ILE A 132 -7.54 13.28 4.09
C ILE A 132 -8.72 13.41 5.07
N ALA A 133 -9.68 14.30 4.79
CA ALA A 133 -10.87 14.45 5.63
C ALA A 133 -11.73 13.19 5.59
N LEU A 134 -11.89 12.58 4.42
CA LEU A 134 -12.58 11.31 4.26
C LEU A 134 -11.92 10.20 5.09
N LEU A 135 -10.62 9.97 4.92
CA LEU A 135 -9.88 8.93 5.66
C LEU A 135 -9.96 9.14 7.18
N ARG A 136 -9.84 10.39 7.64
CA ARG A 136 -10.01 10.72 9.07
C ARG A 136 -11.42 10.45 9.59
N GLY A 137 -12.43 10.62 8.75
CA GLY A 137 -13.82 10.31 9.07
C GLY A 137 -14.12 8.81 9.15
N LEU A 138 -13.23 7.94 8.66
CA LEU A 138 -13.35 6.47 8.74
C LEU A 138 -12.72 5.89 10.00
N VAL A 139 -12.00 6.68 10.79
CA VAL A 139 -11.38 6.22 12.04
C VAL A 139 -12.45 6.12 13.11
N ASP A 140 -12.54 4.95 13.79
CA ASP A 140 -13.46 4.64 14.90
C ASP A 140 -13.16 5.44 16.19
#